data_91374c59f9ad4ee9c7df77e01a085baa
#
_entry.id   91374c59f9ad4ee9c7df77e01a085baa
#
_cell.length_a   1.000
_cell.length_b   1.000
_cell.length_c   1.000
_cell.angle_alpha   90.00
_cell.angle_beta   90.00
_cell.angle_gamma   90.00
#
_symmetry.space_group_name_H-M   'P 1'
#
loop_
_entity.id
_entity.type
_entity.pdbx_description
1 polymer ?
#
loop_
_entity_poly.entity_id
_entity_poly.type
_entity_poly.pdbx_seq_one_letter_code
_entity_poly.pdbx_strand_id
1 'polypeptide(L)'
;MQKNKMSEVVIVGAGAAGIGVAVTLKRMGIQFVILEKEGIGASFKKWPEETQFISPSFTGNFFKMPDLNAITPETSPAFNLLTEHPYGEEYQEYLTSVSEYYELNIDMGVTVESVQKNKNKFILNTNKGEYHSQFLIWAAGEYQYPLRSAFKGAQLCTHYSEISSFETIKTDERIIIGAYESG
;
A
#
# COMPACT_ATOMS: atom_id res chain seq x y z
N MET A 1 -10.87 30.63 -0.07
CA MET A 1 -11.36 29.87 -1.23
C MET A 1 -10.49 28.64 -1.40
N GLN A 2 -11.00 27.43 -1.13
CA GLN A 2 -10.30 26.19 -1.43
C GLN A 2 -10.14 26.09 -2.95
N LYS A 3 -8.90 25.97 -3.42
CA LYS A 3 -8.63 25.78 -4.86
C LYS A 3 -9.02 24.35 -5.24
N ASN A 4 -9.96 24.21 -6.17
CA ASN A 4 -10.25 22.93 -6.81
C ASN A 4 -8.98 22.45 -7.53
N LYS A 5 -8.43 21.31 -7.13
CA LYS A 5 -7.28 20.72 -7.80
C LYS A 5 -7.75 19.80 -8.93
N MET A 6 -7.25 20.05 -10.13
CA MET A 6 -7.58 19.23 -11.32
C MET A 6 -6.37 18.41 -11.73
N SER A 7 -6.60 17.14 -12.02
CA SER A 7 -5.62 16.23 -12.61
C SER A 7 -6.31 15.34 -13.65
N GLU A 8 -5.57 14.81 -14.61
CA GLU A 8 -6.15 13.85 -15.56
C GLU A 8 -6.53 12.55 -14.83
N VAL A 9 -5.62 12.05 -13.99
CA VAL A 9 -5.81 10.86 -13.16
C VAL A 9 -5.62 11.21 -11.69
N VAL A 10 -6.52 10.74 -10.83
CA VAL A 10 -6.33 10.70 -9.38
C VAL A 10 -6.16 9.24 -8.96
N ILE A 11 -5.12 8.98 -8.18
CA ILE A 11 -4.85 7.69 -7.55
C ILE A 11 -5.11 7.85 -6.05
N VAL A 12 -5.88 6.97 -5.43
CA VAL A 12 -6.14 6.98 -3.99
C VAL A 12 -5.34 5.87 -3.33
N GLY A 13 -4.38 6.23 -2.52
CA GLY A 13 -3.46 5.35 -1.79
C GLY A 13 -2.06 5.28 -2.41
N ALA A 14 -1.04 5.43 -1.58
CA ALA A 14 0.39 5.32 -1.92
C ALA A 14 1.00 3.99 -1.41
N GLY A 15 0.25 2.90 -1.49
CA GLY A 15 0.75 1.53 -1.32
C GLY A 15 1.42 1.00 -2.59
N ALA A 16 1.84 -0.27 -2.59
CA ALA A 16 2.52 -0.89 -3.73
C ALA A 16 1.74 -0.74 -5.05
N ALA A 17 0.42 -0.96 -5.04
CA ALA A 17 -0.43 -0.82 -6.21
C ALA A 17 -0.47 0.63 -6.73
N GLY A 18 -0.67 1.61 -5.84
CA GLY A 18 -0.72 3.03 -6.21
C GLY A 18 0.60 3.53 -6.78
N ILE A 19 1.72 3.20 -6.14
CA ILE A 19 3.07 3.54 -6.60
C ILE A 19 3.36 2.87 -7.96
N GLY A 20 3.04 1.59 -8.13
CA GLY A 20 3.27 0.86 -9.39
C GLY A 20 2.52 1.46 -10.57
N VAL A 21 1.23 1.80 -10.37
CA VAL A 21 0.45 2.49 -11.39
C VAL A 21 1.00 3.88 -11.68
N ALA A 22 1.37 4.64 -10.65
CA ALA A 22 1.91 5.99 -10.80
C ALA A 22 3.22 6.00 -11.62
N VAL A 23 4.13 5.05 -11.37
CA VAL A 23 5.35 4.89 -12.17
C VAL A 23 5.00 4.63 -13.64
N THR A 24 4.02 3.77 -13.90
CA THR A 24 3.57 3.48 -15.26
C THR A 24 3.00 4.72 -15.94
N LEU A 25 2.12 5.46 -15.28
CA LEU A 25 1.54 6.70 -15.81
C LEU A 25 2.63 7.76 -16.08
N LYS A 26 3.61 7.90 -15.18
CA LYS A 26 4.74 8.81 -15.36
C LYS A 26 5.55 8.47 -16.60
N ARG A 27 5.84 7.19 -16.81
CA ARG A 27 6.54 6.70 -18.04
C ARG A 27 5.75 6.98 -19.32
N MET A 28 4.41 6.97 -19.23
CA MET A 28 3.52 7.31 -20.35
C MET A 28 3.32 8.82 -20.55
N GLY A 29 3.86 9.68 -19.68
CA GLY A 29 3.66 11.13 -19.73
C GLY A 29 2.26 11.59 -19.32
N ILE A 30 1.48 10.75 -18.65
CA ILE A 30 0.10 11.05 -18.19
C ILE A 30 0.17 11.80 -16.87
N GLN A 31 -0.60 12.90 -16.78
CA GLN A 31 -0.66 13.73 -15.57
C GLN A 31 -1.51 13.07 -14.49
N PHE A 32 -0.95 12.89 -13.31
CA PHE A 32 -1.64 12.31 -12.17
C PHE A 32 -1.28 12.99 -10.85
N VAL A 33 -2.07 12.70 -9.83
CA VAL A 33 -1.75 12.96 -8.42
C VAL A 33 -2.15 11.74 -7.60
N ILE A 34 -1.31 11.36 -6.64
CA ILE A 34 -1.63 10.36 -5.63
C ILE A 34 -2.15 11.08 -4.39
N LEU A 35 -3.25 10.61 -3.81
CA LEU A 35 -3.78 11.09 -2.54
C LEU A 35 -3.50 10.05 -1.47
N GLU A 36 -2.68 10.41 -0.47
CA GLU A 36 -2.30 9.50 0.60
C GLU A 36 -2.65 10.08 1.98
N LYS A 37 -3.32 9.27 2.81
CA LYS A 37 -3.82 9.73 4.11
C LYS A 37 -2.80 9.66 5.24
N GLU A 38 -1.97 8.62 5.27
CA GLU A 38 -1.06 8.32 6.39
C GLU A 38 0.41 8.46 5.99
N GLY A 39 0.84 7.63 5.04
CA GLY A 39 2.23 7.58 4.59
C GLY A 39 2.43 6.56 3.48
N ILE A 40 3.49 6.74 2.70
CA ILE A 40 3.84 5.81 1.63
C ILE A 40 4.05 4.43 2.26
N GLY A 41 3.32 3.41 1.74
CA GLY A 41 3.44 2.05 2.24
C GLY A 41 2.99 1.82 3.68
N ALA A 42 2.17 2.71 4.26
CA ALA A 42 1.79 2.67 5.67
C ALA A 42 1.17 1.34 6.13
N SER A 43 0.52 0.58 5.25
CA SER A 43 -0.02 -0.73 5.57
C SER A 43 1.06 -1.76 5.89
N PHE A 44 2.21 -1.70 5.22
CA PHE A 44 3.34 -2.60 5.48
C PHE A 44 4.00 -2.28 6.82
N LYS A 45 4.14 -1.00 7.15
CA LYS A 45 4.67 -0.58 8.47
C LYS A 45 3.82 -1.05 9.65
N LYS A 46 2.55 -1.40 9.43
CA LYS A 46 1.65 -1.93 10.45
C LYS A 46 1.71 -3.45 10.62
N TRP A 47 2.51 -4.14 9.82
CA TRP A 47 2.73 -5.57 10.01
C TRP A 47 3.44 -5.83 11.34
N PRO A 48 3.22 -6.99 11.97
CA PRO A 48 4.08 -7.43 13.07
C PRO A 48 5.55 -7.41 12.67
N GLU A 49 6.41 -7.05 13.63
CA GLU A 49 7.84 -6.84 13.37
C GLU A 49 8.53 -8.06 12.73
N GLU A 50 8.07 -9.26 13.04
CA GLU A 50 8.63 -10.52 12.54
C GLU A 50 8.05 -10.96 11.18
N THR A 51 7.09 -10.21 10.65
CA THR A 51 6.43 -10.57 9.38
C THR A 51 7.27 -10.17 8.19
N GLN A 52 7.60 -11.15 7.36
CA GLN A 52 8.36 -10.99 6.12
C GLN A 52 7.54 -11.39 4.89
N PHE A 53 7.95 -10.91 3.73
CA PHE A 53 7.41 -11.43 2.47
C PHE A 53 7.78 -12.91 2.28
N ILE A 54 6.81 -13.73 1.89
CA ILE A 54 7.02 -15.14 1.58
C ILE A 54 7.72 -15.29 0.23
N SER A 55 7.31 -14.49 -0.77
CA SER A 55 7.95 -14.49 -2.09
C SER A 55 9.33 -13.81 -2.00
N PRO A 56 10.38 -14.46 -2.54
CA PRO A 56 11.71 -13.86 -2.53
C PRO A 56 11.86 -12.78 -3.59
N SER A 57 12.59 -11.73 -3.26
CA SER A 57 13.18 -10.79 -4.20
C SER A 57 14.57 -11.27 -4.63
N PHE A 58 14.99 -10.97 -5.85
CA PHE A 58 16.27 -11.46 -6.36
C PHE A 58 16.96 -10.44 -7.27
N THR A 59 18.30 -10.39 -7.20
CA THR A 59 19.13 -9.48 -7.99
C THR A 59 19.44 -9.98 -9.40
N GLY A 60 19.27 -11.28 -9.65
CA GLY A 60 19.57 -11.91 -10.93
C GLY A 60 18.37 -12.68 -11.46
N ASN A 61 18.10 -12.54 -12.74
CA ASN A 61 16.96 -13.17 -13.38
C ASN A 61 17.35 -13.91 -14.65
N PHE A 62 18.03 -15.05 -14.50
CA PHE A 62 18.44 -15.89 -15.62
C PHE A 62 17.25 -16.46 -16.41
N PHE A 63 16.09 -16.61 -15.79
CA PHE A 63 14.88 -17.19 -16.40
C PHE A 63 13.88 -16.12 -16.84
N LYS A 64 14.22 -14.84 -16.72
CA LYS A 64 13.30 -13.72 -16.98
C LYS A 64 11.99 -13.79 -16.15
N MET A 65 12.07 -14.36 -14.97
CA MET A 65 10.95 -14.39 -14.02
C MET A 65 10.77 -12.99 -13.42
N PRO A 66 9.55 -12.46 -13.31
CA PRO A 66 9.34 -11.20 -12.62
C PRO A 66 9.63 -11.37 -11.12
N ASP A 67 10.33 -10.40 -10.54
CA ASP A 67 10.36 -10.25 -9.09
C ASP A 67 9.00 -9.72 -8.64
N LEU A 68 8.23 -10.55 -7.93
CA LEU A 68 6.86 -10.24 -7.55
C LEU A 68 6.77 -9.11 -6.50
N ASN A 69 7.86 -8.84 -5.80
CA ASN A 69 7.92 -7.77 -4.80
C ASN A 69 8.38 -6.44 -5.42
N ALA A 70 8.91 -6.45 -6.64
CA ALA A 70 9.43 -5.26 -7.29
C ALA A 70 8.33 -4.42 -7.94
N ILE A 71 8.39 -3.11 -7.73
CA ILE A 71 7.53 -2.15 -8.44
C ILE A 71 7.94 -2.04 -9.91
N THR A 72 9.24 -2.09 -10.17
CA THR A 72 9.79 -2.13 -11.52
C THR A 72 10.99 -3.07 -11.57
N PRO A 73 11.34 -3.61 -12.75
CA PRO A 73 12.51 -4.49 -12.88
C PRO A 73 13.83 -3.86 -12.41
N GLU A 74 13.92 -2.52 -12.44
CA GLU A 74 15.12 -1.77 -12.08
C GLU A 74 15.20 -1.43 -10.58
N THR A 75 14.12 -1.65 -9.83
CA THR A 75 14.00 -1.23 -8.42
C THR A 75 13.63 -2.38 -7.49
N SER A 76 14.17 -3.57 -7.72
CA SER A 76 13.92 -4.73 -6.84
C SER A 76 14.34 -4.44 -5.40
N PRO A 77 13.56 -4.86 -4.39
CA PRO A 77 13.96 -4.83 -2.99
C PRO A 77 15.33 -5.49 -2.74
N ALA A 78 15.65 -6.55 -3.48
CA ALA A 78 16.96 -7.22 -3.37
C ALA A 78 18.13 -6.30 -3.74
N PHE A 79 17.94 -5.31 -4.61
CA PHE A 79 18.96 -4.30 -4.91
C PHE A 79 18.99 -3.18 -3.89
N ASN A 80 17.82 -2.69 -3.49
CA ASN A 80 17.70 -1.52 -2.64
C ASN A 80 17.95 -1.83 -1.16
N LEU A 81 17.49 -3.00 -0.69
CA LEU A 81 17.53 -3.39 0.72
C LEU A 81 18.54 -4.49 1.01
N LEU A 82 19.11 -5.13 -0.04
CA LEU A 82 20.03 -6.28 0.06
C LEU A 82 19.40 -7.47 0.81
N THR A 83 18.09 -7.63 0.72
CA THR A 83 17.33 -8.73 1.33
C THR A 83 16.45 -9.43 0.31
N GLU A 84 16.29 -10.74 0.45
CA GLU A 84 15.39 -11.54 -0.37
C GLU A 84 13.96 -11.52 0.16
N HIS A 85 13.79 -11.49 1.48
CA HIS A 85 12.52 -11.50 2.16
C HIS A 85 12.39 -10.25 3.05
N PRO A 86 12.01 -9.09 2.48
CA PRO A 86 11.93 -7.86 3.26
C PRO A 86 10.86 -7.94 4.35
N TYR A 87 11.14 -7.34 5.49
CA TYR A 87 10.16 -7.04 6.52
C TYR A 87 9.20 -5.93 6.07
N GLY A 88 8.07 -5.78 6.75
CA GLY A 88 7.10 -4.76 6.39
C GLY A 88 7.68 -3.34 6.39
N GLU A 89 8.46 -2.98 7.42
CA GLU A 89 9.11 -1.67 7.51
C GLU A 89 10.14 -1.46 6.38
N GLU A 90 10.96 -2.46 6.09
CA GLU A 90 11.92 -2.40 4.98
C GLU A 90 11.21 -2.22 3.62
N TYR A 91 10.09 -2.91 3.43
CA TYR A 91 9.33 -2.74 2.19
C TYR A 91 8.66 -1.36 2.08
N GLN A 92 8.26 -0.77 3.19
CA GLN A 92 7.80 0.62 3.25
C GLN A 92 8.91 1.60 2.84
N GLU A 93 10.16 1.39 3.30
CA GLU A 93 11.34 2.16 2.90
C GLU A 93 11.62 2.03 1.39
N TYR A 94 11.52 0.80 0.86
CA TYR A 94 11.64 0.54 -0.57
C TYR A 94 10.62 1.34 -1.38
N LEU A 95 9.33 1.32 -1.01
CA LEU A 95 8.28 2.09 -1.69
C LEU A 95 8.53 3.60 -1.63
N THR A 96 9.06 4.09 -0.51
CA THR A 96 9.45 5.49 -0.35
C THR A 96 10.58 5.84 -1.32
N SER A 97 11.64 5.03 -1.36
CA SER A 97 12.77 5.21 -2.27
C SER A 97 12.35 5.18 -3.74
N VAL A 98 11.45 4.26 -4.12
CA VAL A 98 10.87 4.21 -5.46
C VAL A 98 10.11 5.49 -5.79
N SER A 99 9.30 5.99 -4.85
CA SER A 99 8.51 7.21 -5.07
C SER A 99 9.40 8.45 -5.25
N GLU A 100 10.50 8.53 -4.52
CA GLU A 100 11.51 9.59 -4.63
C GLU A 100 12.29 9.48 -5.94
N TYR A 101 12.77 8.29 -6.29
CA TYR A 101 13.52 8.03 -7.52
C TYR A 101 12.73 8.42 -8.77
N TYR A 102 11.42 8.12 -8.78
CA TYR A 102 10.54 8.51 -9.87
C TYR A 102 9.92 9.90 -9.67
N GLU A 103 10.25 10.64 -8.62
CA GLU A 103 9.67 11.96 -8.31
C GLU A 103 8.14 11.96 -8.48
N LEU A 104 7.46 11.04 -7.80
CA LEU A 104 6.02 10.89 -7.93
C LEU A 104 5.27 12.05 -7.25
N ASN A 105 4.22 12.52 -7.89
CA ASN A 105 3.38 13.59 -7.36
C ASN A 105 2.41 13.03 -6.32
N ILE A 106 2.71 13.19 -5.03
CA ILE A 106 1.94 12.66 -3.91
C ILE A 106 1.49 13.79 -2.98
N ASP A 107 0.17 13.95 -2.83
CA ASP A 107 -0.43 14.83 -1.84
C ASP A 107 -0.63 14.04 -0.53
N MET A 108 0.25 14.26 0.44
CA MET A 108 0.26 13.58 1.73
C MET A 108 -0.76 14.16 2.71
N GLY A 109 -1.26 13.32 3.62
CA GLY A 109 -2.25 13.69 4.65
C GLY A 109 -3.61 14.04 4.05
N VAL A 110 -3.94 13.48 2.89
CA VAL A 110 -5.22 13.67 2.20
C VAL A 110 -6.11 12.46 2.40
N THR A 111 -7.17 12.62 3.17
CA THR A 111 -8.21 11.60 3.36
C THR A 111 -9.35 11.85 2.38
N VAL A 112 -9.64 10.87 1.53
CA VAL A 112 -10.82 10.89 0.66
C VAL A 112 -12.03 10.44 1.46
N GLU A 113 -13.01 11.32 1.59
CA GLU A 113 -14.21 11.11 2.40
C GLU A 113 -15.38 10.59 1.54
N SER A 114 -15.47 11.07 0.30
CA SER A 114 -16.49 10.60 -0.65
C SER A 114 -16.05 10.81 -2.09
N VAL A 115 -16.62 10.00 -2.98
CA VAL A 115 -16.39 10.09 -4.42
C VAL A 115 -17.74 10.19 -5.12
N GLN A 116 -17.85 11.13 -6.04
CA GLN A 116 -19.02 11.29 -6.90
C GLN A 116 -18.59 11.22 -8.37
N LYS A 117 -19.39 10.55 -9.18
CA LYS A 117 -19.21 10.55 -10.64
C LYS A 117 -20.24 11.45 -11.27
N ASN A 118 -19.79 12.50 -11.94
CA ASN A 118 -20.66 13.43 -12.67
C ASN A 118 -20.30 13.37 -14.16
N LYS A 119 -21.17 12.76 -14.96
CA LYS A 119 -20.93 12.47 -16.39
C LYS A 119 -19.59 11.74 -16.58
N ASN A 120 -18.58 12.40 -17.12
CA ASN A 120 -17.27 11.86 -17.44
C ASN A 120 -16.17 12.33 -16.47
N LYS A 121 -16.54 12.82 -15.27
CA LYS A 121 -15.59 13.32 -14.27
C LYS A 121 -15.87 12.72 -12.91
N PHE A 122 -14.80 12.52 -12.15
CA PHE A 122 -14.85 12.19 -10.73
C PHE A 122 -14.61 13.44 -9.91
N ILE A 123 -15.37 13.59 -8.82
CA ILE A 123 -15.21 14.61 -7.80
C ILE A 123 -14.94 13.88 -6.50
N LEU A 124 -13.78 14.11 -5.91
CA LEU A 124 -13.37 13.53 -4.65
C LEU A 124 -13.41 14.64 -3.58
N ASN A 125 -14.27 14.45 -2.59
CA ASN A 125 -14.29 15.31 -1.41
C ASN A 125 -13.26 14.80 -0.41
N THR A 126 -12.41 15.69 0.07
CA THR A 126 -11.32 15.34 0.99
C THR A 126 -11.24 16.34 2.15
N ASN A 127 -10.51 15.98 3.21
CA ASN A 127 -10.19 16.87 4.31
C ASN A 127 -9.40 18.13 3.89
N LYS A 128 -8.85 18.16 2.67
CA LYS A 128 -8.08 19.29 2.12
C LYS A 128 -8.75 19.99 0.94
N GLY A 129 -10.05 19.73 0.72
CA GLY A 129 -10.84 20.30 -0.38
C GLY A 129 -11.14 19.29 -1.49
N GLU A 130 -11.61 19.78 -2.62
CA GLU A 130 -12.06 18.94 -3.72
C GLU A 130 -10.94 18.68 -4.73
N TYR A 131 -10.86 17.42 -5.18
CA TYR A 131 -10.06 16.99 -6.33
C TYR A 131 -10.99 16.55 -7.45
N HIS A 132 -10.63 16.92 -8.67
CA HIS A 132 -11.41 16.61 -9.88
C HIS A 132 -10.52 15.85 -10.85
N SER A 133 -11.03 14.77 -11.46
CA SER A 133 -10.28 14.00 -12.46
C SER A 133 -11.19 13.42 -13.54
N GLN A 134 -10.59 13.04 -14.67
CA GLN A 134 -11.26 12.24 -15.69
C GLN A 134 -11.25 10.75 -15.32
N PHE A 135 -10.16 10.30 -14.71
CA PHE A 135 -9.98 8.91 -14.29
C PHE A 135 -9.68 8.84 -12.80
N LEU A 136 -10.20 7.81 -12.17
CA LEU A 136 -9.94 7.48 -10.77
C LEU A 136 -9.41 6.06 -10.67
N ILE A 137 -8.27 5.93 -9.98
CA ILE A 137 -7.69 4.64 -9.62
C ILE A 137 -7.79 4.49 -8.11
N TRP A 138 -8.53 3.47 -7.68
CA TRP A 138 -8.73 3.18 -6.27
C TRP A 138 -7.72 2.12 -5.83
N ALA A 139 -6.67 2.55 -5.12
CA ALA A 139 -5.57 1.71 -4.64
C ALA A 139 -5.45 1.77 -3.11
N ALA A 140 -6.58 1.90 -2.41
CA ALA A 140 -6.64 2.10 -0.96
C ALA A 140 -6.30 0.85 -0.14
N GLY A 141 -6.06 -0.31 -0.76
CA GLY A 141 -5.78 -1.59 -0.11
C GLY A 141 -7.04 -2.32 0.36
N GLU A 142 -6.87 -3.59 0.74
CA GLU A 142 -7.98 -4.47 1.12
C GLU A 142 -8.15 -4.60 2.64
N TYR A 143 -7.07 -4.51 3.40
CA TYR A 143 -7.03 -4.88 4.83
C TYR A 143 -7.22 -3.72 5.80
N GLN A 144 -7.72 -2.56 5.34
CA GLN A 144 -7.94 -1.40 6.21
C GLN A 144 -9.06 -1.62 7.25
N TYR A 145 -10.01 -2.48 6.93
CA TYR A 145 -11.20 -2.74 7.77
C TYR A 145 -11.37 -4.24 7.97
N PRO A 146 -10.56 -4.89 8.81
CA PRO A 146 -10.64 -6.33 9.04
C PRO A 146 -11.98 -6.73 9.65
N LEU A 147 -12.55 -7.85 9.19
CA LEU A 147 -13.77 -8.41 9.72
C LEU A 147 -13.47 -9.17 11.03
N ARG A 148 -13.63 -8.50 12.17
CA ARG A 148 -13.30 -9.04 13.50
C ARG A 148 -14.41 -9.91 14.11
N SER A 149 -15.52 -10.10 13.44
CA SER A 149 -16.70 -10.84 13.94
C SER A 149 -17.11 -11.97 13.01
N ALA A 150 -16.15 -12.62 12.35
CA ALA A 150 -16.40 -13.64 11.34
C ALA A 150 -17.08 -14.93 11.91
N PHE A 151 -16.96 -15.19 13.21
CA PHE A 151 -17.52 -16.39 13.86
C PHE A 151 -17.92 -16.09 15.32
N LYS A 152 -18.75 -16.99 15.89
CA LYS A 152 -19.18 -16.86 17.30
C LYS A 152 -17.97 -17.10 18.23
N GLY A 153 -17.70 -16.13 19.11
CA GLY A 153 -16.53 -16.17 20.01
C GLY A 153 -15.32 -15.42 19.50
N ALA A 154 -15.37 -14.81 18.31
CA ALA A 154 -14.26 -14.04 17.74
C ALA A 154 -13.75 -12.92 18.66
N GLN A 155 -14.62 -12.36 19.50
CA GLN A 155 -14.27 -11.34 20.50
C GLN A 155 -13.32 -11.85 21.61
N LEU A 156 -13.11 -13.15 21.71
CA LEU A 156 -12.15 -13.76 22.64
C LEU A 156 -10.75 -13.94 22.03
N CYS A 157 -10.63 -13.66 20.74
CA CYS A 157 -9.39 -13.81 19.96
C CYS A 157 -8.75 -12.45 19.72
N THR A 158 -7.42 -12.41 19.74
CA THR A 158 -6.66 -11.27 19.24
C THR A 158 -6.56 -11.37 17.71
N HIS A 159 -7.03 -10.36 17.01
CA HIS A 159 -6.92 -10.34 15.55
C HIS A 159 -5.48 -9.99 15.13
N TYR A 160 -4.97 -10.61 14.07
CA TYR A 160 -3.61 -10.38 13.54
C TYR A 160 -3.27 -8.90 13.41
N SER A 161 -4.21 -8.07 12.93
CA SER A 161 -4.01 -6.62 12.77
C SER A 161 -3.81 -5.81 14.07
N GLU A 162 -3.93 -6.47 15.22
CA GLU A 162 -3.75 -5.88 16.55
C GLU A 162 -2.41 -6.27 17.19
N ILE A 163 -1.65 -7.15 16.51
CA ILE A 163 -0.37 -7.66 16.99
C ILE A 163 0.74 -6.82 16.37
N SER A 164 1.51 -6.13 17.19
CA SER A 164 2.71 -5.40 16.76
C SER A 164 3.96 -6.28 16.69
N SER A 165 4.04 -7.27 17.58
CA SER A 165 5.11 -8.28 17.61
C SER A 165 4.60 -9.55 18.23
N PHE A 166 4.95 -10.71 17.68
CA PHE A 166 4.59 -12.02 18.22
C PHE A 166 5.30 -12.32 19.56
N GLU A 167 6.40 -11.65 19.86
CA GLU A 167 7.10 -11.75 21.14
C GLU A 167 6.27 -11.20 22.32
N THR A 168 5.28 -10.36 22.03
CA THR A 168 4.36 -9.81 23.06
C THR A 168 3.37 -10.85 23.57
N ILE A 169 3.17 -11.95 22.84
CA ILE A 169 2.25 -13.03 23.19
C ILE A 169 2.97 -14.00 24.12
N LYS A 170 2.84 -13.77 25.43
CA LYS A 170 3.48 -14.56 26.48
C LYS A 170 2.58 -15.69 26.95
N THR A 171 2.43 -16.74 26.16
CA THR A 171 1.73 -17.97 26.54
C THR A 171 2.48 -19.19 26.04
N ASP A 172 2.44 -20.28 26.80
CA ASP A 172 3.07 -21.56 26.41
C ASP A 172 2.21 -22.32 25.38
N GLU A 173 0.92 -22.04 25.33
CA GLU A 173 -0.02 -22.65 24.39
C GLU A 173 -0.69 -21.58 23.55
N ARG A 174 -0.75 -21.80 22.22
CA ARG A 174 -1.37 -20.88 21.25
C ARG A 174 -2.30 -21.67 20.32
N ILE A 175 -3.46 -21.10 20.06
CA ILE A 175 -4.39 -21.61 19.05
C ILE A 175 -4.48 -20.56 17.95
N ILE A 176 -4.15 -20.96 16.73
CA ILE A 176 -4.26 -20.12 15.53
C ILE A 176 -5.57 -20.51 14.84
N ILE A 177 -6.41 -19.53 14.56
CA ILE A 177 -7.67 -19.70 13.83
C ILE A 177 -7.51 -19.11 12.44
N GLY A 178 -7.40 -19.98 11.45
CA GLY A 178 -7.09 -19.66 10.07
C GLY A 178 -5.71 -20.20 9.69
N ALA A 179 -5.53 -20.49 8.40
CA ALA A 179 -4.30 -21.06 7.88
C ALA A 179 -4.03 -20.54 6.45
N TYR A 180 -4.24 -19.24 6.23
CA TYR A 180 -3.83 -18.55 5.02
C TYR A 180 -2.47 -17.89 5.25
N GLU A 181 -2.06 -16.90 4.48
CA GLU A 181 -0.70 -16.31 4.54
C GLU A 181 -0.29 -15.78 5.92
N SER A 182 -1.25 -15.42 6.77
CA SER A 182 -1.00 -14.89 8.13
C SER A 182 -1.18 -15.93 9.25
N GLY A 183 -1.45 -17.19 8.91
CA GLY A 183 -1.73 -18.26 9.87
C GLY A 183 -0.54 -19.11 10.25
#